data_3697f86f0de0cddea0511f00482d9e35
#
_entry.id   3697f86f0de0cddea0511f00482d9e35
#
_cell.length_a   1.000
_cell.length_b   1.000
_cell.length_c   1.000
_cell.angle_alpha   90.00
_cell.angle_beta   90.00
_cell.angle_gamma   90.00
#
_symmetry.space_group_name_H-M   'P 1'
#
loop_
_entity.id
_entity.type
_entity.pdbx_description
1 polymer ?
#
loop_
_entity_poly.entity_id
_entity_poly.type
_entity_poly.pdbx_seq_one_letter_code
_entity_poly.pdbx_strand_id
1 'polypeptide(L)'
;VIELDRDLAARLQTHPFLGPKLTIYQQDAMTMNFGELSEKMGQPLRVFGNLPYNISTPLMFHLFSYTDAIADMHFMLQKEVVNRLVAGPNSKAYGRLSVMAQYYCNVIPVLEVPPSAFTPPPKVDSAVVRLVPHKTMPYPVKDLRVLSRITTEAFNQRRKTIRNSLGNLFTVDVLAELGIDPAMRAENISVEQYCKLANYISDNAPPKES
;
A
#
# COMPACT_ATOMS: atom_id res chain seq x y z
N VAL A 1 1.06 19.58 8.53
CA VAL A 1 0.95 19.56 7.07
C VAL A 1 2.32 19.33 6.46
N ILE A 2 2.40 18.45 5.49
CA ILE A 2 3.61 18.21 4.70
C ILE A 2 3.36 18.75 3.30
N GLU A 3 4.13 19.73 2.87
CA GLU A 3 3.99 20.41 1.58
C GLU A 3 5.35 20.65 0.95
N LEU A 4 5.54 20.12 -0.26
CA LEU A 4 6.79 20.29 -1.00
C LEU A 4 6.89 21.65 -1.64
N ASP A 5 5.77 22.20 -2.13
CA ASP A 5 5.72 23.49 -2.80
C ASP A 5 5.95 24.63 -1.80
N ARG A 6 7.02 25.38 -2.04
CA ARG A 6 7.43 26.49 -1.19
C ARG A 6 6.40 27.60 -1.10
N ASP A 7 5.73 27.93 -2.20
CA ASP A 7 4.75 29.00 -2.24
C ASP A 7 3.46 28.60 -1.53
N LEU A 8 3.02 27.35 -1.70
CA LEU A 8 1.87 26.82 -0.98
C LEU A 8 2.13 26.70 0.51
N ALA A 9 3.31 26.25 0.91
CA ALA A 9 3.71 26.20 2.32
C ALA A 9 3.68 27.60 2.95
N ALA A 10 4.20 28.61 2.26
CA ALA A 10 4.18 29.99 2.72
C ALA A 10 2.76 30.56 2.85
N ARG A 11 1.88 30.24 1.90
CA ARG A 11 0.46 30.65 1.96
C ARG A 11 -0.27 30.04 3.15
N LEU A 12 -0.02 28.78 3.45
CA LEU A 12 -0.58 28.11 4.62
C LEU A 12 -0.08 28.74 5.92
N GLN A 13 1.22 29.03 6.00
CA GLN A 13 1.86 29.60 7.18
C GLN A 13 1.34 31.00 7.49
N THR A 14 1.07 31.81 6.48
CA THR A 14 0.57 33.19 6.60
C THR A 14 -0.94 33.29 6.63
N HIS A 15 -1.68 32.17 6.49
CA HIS A 15 -3.13 32.18 6.53
C HIS A 15 -3.66 32.60 7.91
N PRO A 16 -4.54 33.61 7.98
CA PRO A 16 -4.90 34.24 9.27
C PRO A 16 -5.57 33.29 10.26
N PHE A 17 -6.31 32.28 9.78
CA PHE A 17 -7.00 31.32 10.65
C PHE A 17 -6.26 29.99 10.77
N LEU A 18 -5.62 29.52 9.70
CA LEU A 18 -4.99 28.21 9.66
C LEU A 18 -3.54 28.26 10.13
N GLY A 19 -2.78 29.30 9.75
CA GLY A 19 -1.36 29.40 10.05
C GLY A 19 -1.00 29.16 11.50
N PRO A 20 -1.70 29.79 12.47
CA PRO A 20 -1.39 29.59 13.90
C PRO A 20 -1.70 28.17 14.41
N LYS A 21 -2.54 27.42 13.70
CA LYS A 21 -2.98 26.07 14.09
C LYS A 21 -2.20 24.95 13.39
N LEU A 22 -1.40 25.30 12.39
CA LEU A 22 -0.68 24.32 11.57
C LEU A 22 0.80 24.30 11.93
N THR A 23 1.35 23.11 12.04
CA THR A 23 2.79 22.88 11.93
C THR A 23 3.05 22.44 10.49
N ILE A 24 3.91 23.18 9.79
CA ILE A 24 4.16 22.96 8.37
C ILE A 24 5.57 22.43 8.17
N TYR A 25 5.66 21.29 7.51
CA TYR A 25 6.91 20.67 7.09
C TYR A 25 7.05 20.87 5.59
N GLN A 26 7.94 21.77 5.18
CA GLN A 26 8.25 22.00 3.77
C GLN A 26 9.25 20.95 3.29
N GLN A 27 8.77 19.82 2.87
CA GLN A 27 9.58 18.71 2.38
C GLN A 27 8.75 17.75 1.53
N ASP A 28 9.45 16.87 0.82
CA ASP A 28 8.81 15.75 0.14
C ASP A 28 8.27 14.76 1.18
N ALA A 29 6.99 14.40 1.06
CA ALA A 29 6.35 13.43 1.95
C ALA A 29 7.06 12.08 1.98
N MET A 30 7.74 11.70 0.88
CA MET A 30 8.57 10.50 0.80
C MET A 30 9.78 10.52 1.72
N THR A 31 10.20 11.69 2.18
CA THR A 31 11.35 11.86 3.09
C THR A 31 10.92 11.95 4.56
N MET A 32 9.62 12.00 4.84
CA MET A 32 9.13 12.10 6.21
C MET A 32 9.24 10.77 6.94
N ASN A 33 9.84 10.80 8.14
CA ASN A 33 9.76 9.70 9.08
C ASN A 33 8.52 9.85 9.95
N PHE A 34 7.48 9.09 9.60
CA PHE A 34 6.19 9.16 10.30
C PHE A 34 6.26 8.56 11.70
N GLY A 35 7.18 7.64 11.96
CA GLY A 35 7.43 7.10 13.30
C GLY A 35 7.94 8.18 14.26
N GLU A 36 8.94 8.96 13.87
CA GLU A 36 9.45 10.07 14.66
C GLU A 36 8.37 11.17 14.85
N LEU A 37 7.59 11.45 13.81
CA LEU A 37 6.51 12.43 13.90
C LEU A 37 5.45 11.99 14.91
N SER A 38 5.06 10.71 14.92
CA SER A 38 4.13 10.15 15.89
C SER A 38 4.65 10.25 17.32
N GLU A 39 5.92 9.92 17.53
CA GLU A 39 6.59 10.06 18.84
C GLU A 39 6.57 11.52 19.31
N LYS A 40 6.90 12.47 18.46
CA LYS A 40 6.86 13.89 18.75
C LYS A 40 5.47 14.38 19.13
N MET A 41 4.43 13.87 18.48
CA MET A 41 3.04 14.20 18.77
C MET A 41 2.46 13.43 19.94
N GLY A 42 3.12 12.38 20.42
CA GLY A 42 2.71 11.57 21.55
C GLY A 42 1.49 10.69 21.29
N GLN A 43 1.14 10.44 20.03
CA GLN A 43 0.01 9.61 19.63
C GLN A 43 0.14 9.11 18.20
N PRO A 44 -0.58 8.04 17.82
CA PRO A 44 -0.65 7.60 16.43
C PRO A 44 -1.22 8.69 15.51
N LEU A 45 -0.73 8.72 14.30
CA LEU A 45 -1.11 9.75 13.32
C LEU A 45 -2.39 9.37 12.58
N ARG A 46 -3.19 10.36 12.26
CA ARG A 46 -4.24 10.27 11.23
C ARG A 46 -3.71 10.98 9.98
N VAL A 47 -3.61 10.24 8.90
CA VAL A 47 -3.04 10.73 7.65
C VAL A 47 -4.13 10.91 6.62
N PHE A 48 -4.19 12.07 5.97
CA PHE A 48 -5.16 12.29 4.91
C PHE A 48 -4.58 13.22 3.84
N GLY A 49 -5.12 13.13 2.66
CA GLY A 49 -4.70 14.02 1.57
C GLY A 49 -5.38 13.71 0.24
N ASN A 50 -5.38 14.73 -0.62
CA ASN A 50 -5.63 14.57 -2.04
C ASN A 50 -4.27 14.35 -2.71
N LEU A 51 -3.96 13.10 -3.08
CA LEU A 51 -2.64 12.74 -3.56
C LEU A 51 -2.51 12.93 -5.06
N PRO A 52 -1.45 13.64 -5.52
CA PRO A 52 -1.13 13.71 -6.94
C PRO A 52 -0.93 12.32 -7.55
N TYR A 53 -1.38 12.16 -8.79
CA TYR A 53 -1.32 10.89 -9.51
C TYR A 53 0.06 10.22 -9.49
N ASN A 54 1.12 11.00 -9.74
CA ASN A 54 2.48 10.49 -9.90
C ASN A 54 3.16 10.03 -8.60
N ILE A 55 2.65 10.45 -7.43
CA ILE A 55 3.26 10.10 -6.13
C ILE A 55 2.38 9.18 -5.27
N SER A 56 1.14 8.95 -5.65
CA SER A 56 0.17 8.24 -4.81
C SER A 56 0.62 6.83 -4.43
N THR A 57 0.99 6.00 -5.39
CA THR A 57 1.44 4.63 -5.13
C THR A 57 2.76 4.58 -4.35
N PRO A 58 3.84 5.29 -4.76
CA PRO A 58 5.07 5.33 -3.96
C PRO A 58 4.86 5.83 -2.54
N LEU A 59 4.03 6.85 -2.35
CA LEU A 59 3.74 7.37 -1.01
C LEU A 59 3.01 6.35 -0.15
N MET A 60 2.04 5.63 -0.68
CA MET A 60 1.36 4.56 0.06
C MET A 60 2.33 3.46 0.49
N PHE A 61 3.24 3.02 -0.38
CA PHE A 61 4.28 2.05 0.01
C PHE A 61 5.21 2.60 1.09
N HIS A 62 5.54 3.87 1.04
CA HIS A 62 6.31 4.51 2.10
C HIS A 62 5.55 4.51 3.43
N LEU A 63 4.27 4.87 3.42
CA LEU A 63 3.42 4.86 4.61
C LEU A 63 3.23 3.46 5.20
N PHE A 64 3.22 2.41 4.39
CA PHE A 64 3.11 1.04 4.88
C PHE A 64 4.28 0.63 5.79
N SER A 65 5.43 1.27 5.66
CA SER A 65 6.56 1.07 6.58
C SER A 65 6.33 1.66 7.97
N TYR A 66 5.29 2.47 8.15
CA TYR A 66 4.98 3.20 9.38
C TYR A 66 3.60 2.88 9.96
N THR A 67 3.02 1.74 9.62
CA THR A 67 1.66 1.39 10.06
C THR A 67 1.51 1.33 11.57
N ASP A 68 2.57 1.02 12.31
CA ASP A 68 2.56 1.04 13.79
C ASP A 68 2.38 2.46 14.36
N ALA A 69 2.75 3.49 13.58
CA ALA A 69 2.65 4.89 13.95
C ALA A 69 1.37 5.57 13.44
N ILE A 70 0.53 4.86 12.70
CA ILE A 70 -0.63 5.41 11.99
C ILE A 70 -1.91 4.78 12.51
N ALA A 71 -2.87 5.62 12.92
CA ALA A 71 -4.19 5.17 13.35
C ALA A 71 -5.10 4.84 12.17
N ASP A 72 -5.16 5.72 11.18
CA ASP A 72 -5.89 5.55 9.93
C ASP A 72 -5.39 6.49 8.85
N MET A 73 -5.77 6.19 7.61
CA MET A 73 -5.44 7.00 6.44
C MET A 73 -6.69 7.20 5.58
N HIS A 74 -6.86 8.41 5.05
CA HIS A 74 -7.93 8.75 4.12
C HIS A 74 -7.34 9.48 2.93
N PHE A 75 -7.47 8.92 1.74
CA PHE A 75 -6.92 9.52 0.53
C PHE A 75 -7.99 9.66 -0.55
N MET A 76 -7.95 10.80 -1.24
CA MET A 76 -8.62 10.96 -2.52
C MET A 76 -7.61 10.66 -3.62
N LEU A 77 -7.95 9.69 -4.45
CA LEU A 77 -7.12 9.13 -5.52
C LEU A 77 -7.94 9.01 -6.79
N GLN A 78 -7.30 8.75 -7.91
CA GLN A 78 -8.01 8.30 -9.09
C GLN A 78 -8.80 7.02 -8.78
N LYS A 79 -10.01 6.92 -9.29
CA LYS A 79 -10.90 5.76 -9.06
C LYS A 79 -10.23 4.43 -9.41
N GLU A 80 -9.43 4.39 -10.48
CA GLU A 80 -8.69 3.20 -10.88
C GLU A 80 -7.75 2.70 -9.78
N VAL A 81 -7.05 3.63 -9.10
CA VAL A 81 -6.15 3.29 -8.00
C VAL A 81 -6.92 2.76 -6.80
N VAL A 82 -8.05 3.37 -6.46
CA VAL A 82 -8.93 2.85 -5.38
C VAL A 82 -9.45 1.47 -5.72
N ASN A 83 -9.85 1.23 -6.96
CA ASN A 83 -10.30 -0.09 -7.41
C ASN A 83 -9.21 -1.15 -7.23
N ARG A 84 -7.95 -0.81 -7.51
CA ARG A 84 -6.81 -1.71 -7.27
C ARG A 84 -6.58 -1.98 -5.78
N LEU A 85 -6.69 -0.95 -4.94
CA LEU A 85 -6.51 -1.10 -3.49
C LEU A 85 -7.54 -2.06 -2.87
N VAL A 86 -8.79 -2.00 -3.32
CA VAL A 86 -9.90 -2.78 -2.75
C VAL A 86 -10.15 -4.11 -3.45
N ALA A 87 -9.50 -4.36 -4.59
CA ALA A 87 -9.76 -5.54 -5.41
C ALA A 87 -9.43 -6.83 -4.67
N GLY A 88 -10.29 -7.83 -4.84
CA GLY A 88 -10.03 -9.20 -4.41
C GLY A 88 -9.42 -10.07 -5.51
N PRO A 89 -8.98 -11.29 -5.18
CA PRO A 89 -8.51 -12.25 -6.16
C PRO A 89 -9.54 -12.51 -7.27
N ASN A 90 -9.06 -12.92 -8.43
CA ASN A 90 -9.86 -13.23 -9.63
C ASN A 90 -10.47 -12.01 -10.33
N SER A 91 -10.00 -10.81 -10.01
CA SER A 91 -10.38 -9.61 -10.73
C SER A 91 -9.20 -9.01 -11.49
N LYS A 92 -9.50 -8.26 -12.56
CA LYS A 92 -8.46 -7.59 -13.37
C LYS A 92 -7.72 -6.51 -12.57
N ALA A 93 -8.39 -5.87 -11.63
CA ALA A 93 -7.81 -4.81 -10.82
C ALA A 93 -6.88 -5.34 -9.73
N TYR A 94 -6.99 -6.63 -9.39
CA TYR A 94 -6.15 -7.26 -8.38
C TYR A 94 -4.70 -7.35 -8.84
N GLY A 95 -3.80 -6.79 -8.05
CA GLY A 95 -2.39 -6.75 -8.34
C GLY A 95 -1.53 -6.64 -7.09
N ARG A 96 -0.24 -6.34 -7.28
CA ARG A 96 0.71 -6.18 -6.18
C ARG A 96 0.24 -5.13 -5.16
N LEU A 97 -0.29 -4.00 -5.63
CA LEU A 97 -0.82 -2.96 -4.74
C LEU A 97 -1.97 -3.49 -3.88
N SER A 98 -2.88 -4.28 -4.45
CA SER A 98 -3.98 -4.91 -3.70
C SER A 98 -3.46 -5.78 -2.57
N VAL A 99 -2.51 -6.67 -2.88
CA VAL A 99 -1.93 -7.60 -1.90
C VAL A 99 -1.22 -6.84 -0.77
N MET A 100 -0.37 -5.91 -1.11
CA MET A 100 0.43 -5.18 -0.12
C MET A 100 -0.45 -4.29 0.76
N ALA A 101 -1.39 -3.55 0.17
CA ALA A 101 -2.30 -2.70 0.94
C ALA A 101 -3.17 -3.52 1.90
N GLN A 102 -3.73 -4.63 1.43
CA GLN A 102 -4.59 -5.50 2.24
C GLN A 102 -3.80 -6.35 3.25
N TYR A 103 -2.53 -6.58 3.00
CA TYR A 103 -1.65 -7.15 4.01
C TYR A 103 -1.54 -6.25 5.24
N TYR A 104 -1.29 -4.96 5.04
CA TYR A 104 -1.08 -4.01 6.12
C TYR A 104 -2.37 -3.47 6.73
N CYS A 105 -3.41 -3.31 5.91
CA CYS A 105 -4.59 -2.52 6.27
C CYS A 105 -5.88 -3.23 5.91
N ASN A 106 -6.94 -2.87 6.64
CA ASN A 106 -8.29 -3.00 6.15
C ASN A 106 -8.56 -1.83 5.19
N VAL A 107 -8.94 -2.11 3.96
CA VAL A 107 -9.10 -1.12 2.89
C VAL A 107 -10.58 -0.97 2.56
N ILE A 108 -11.10 0.25 2.73
CA ILE A 108 -12.53 0.53 2.67
C ILE A 108 -12.79 1.65 1.65
N PRO A 109 -13.52 1.38 0.55
CA PRO A 109 -13.98 2.46 -0.33
C PRO A 109 -15.02 3.31 0.40
N VAL A 110 -14.90 4.63 0.30
CA VAL A 110 -15.77 5.56 1.03
C VAL A 110 -16.80 6.20 0.11
N LEU A 111 -16.36 6.89 -0.95
CA LEU A 111 -17.24 7.55 -1.91
C LEU A 111 -16.51 7.81 -3.24
N GLU A 112 -17.30 8.00 -4.29
CA GLU A 112 -16.81 8.46 -5.59
C GLU A 112 -16.97 9.98 -5.69
N VAL A 113 -16.02 10.63 -6.38
CA VAL A 113 -16.02 12.07 -6.62
C VAL A 113 -15.92 12.31 -8.13
N PRO A 114 -16.99 12.85 -8.77
CA PRO A 114 -16.99 13.06 -10.21
C PRO A 114 -16.06 14.21 -10.60
N PRO A 115 -15.59 14.26 -11.87
CA PRO A 115 -14.75 15.35 -12.38
C PRO A 115 -15.36 16.74 -12.18
N SER A 116 -16.68 16.85 -12.24
CA SER A 116 -17.41 18.12 -12.04
C SER A 116 -17.24 18.76 -10.66
N ALA A 117 -16.75 18.00 -9.67
CA ALA A 117 -16.47 18.53 -8.35
C ALA A 117 -15.18 19.35 -8.26
N PHE A 118 -14.40 19.41 -9.33
CA PHE A 118 -13.09 20.06 -9.38
C PHE A 118 -13.06 21.22 -10.38
N THR A 119 -12.20 22.20 -10.10
CA THR A 119 -11.89 23.30 -11.02
C THR A 119 -10.37 23.45 -11.14
N PRO A 120 -9.78 23.19 -12.30
CA PRO A 120 -10.37 22.58 -13.50
C PRO A 120 -10.73 21.10 -13.29
N PRO A 121 -11.73 20.55 -14.04
CA PRO A 121 -12.10 19.15 -13.88
C PRO A 121 -11.00 18.22 -14.38
N PRO A 122 -10.65 17.14 -13.67
CA PRO A 122 -9.74 16.12 -14.14
C PRO A 122 -10.40 15.29 -15.26
N LYS A 123 -9.59 14.51 -15.96
CA LYS A 123 -10.08 13.66 -17.08
C LYS A 123 -10.77 12.38 -16.62
N VAL A 124 -10.56 11.98 -15.37
CA VAL A 124 -11.03 10.71 -14.80
C VAL A 124 -11.73 10.94 -13.47
N ASP A 125 -12.57 9.99 -13.08
CA ASP A 125 -13.22 10.00 -11.77
C ASP A 125 -12.19 9.82 -10.65
N SER A 126 -12.46 10.46 -9.53
CA SER A 126 -11.74 10.27 -8.28
C SER A 126 -12.58 9.46 -7.30
N ALA A 127 -11.95 8.95 -6.27
CA ALA A 127 -12.62 8.27 -5.18
C ALA A 127 -11.84 8.47 -3.87
N VAL A 128 -12.55 8.39 -2.76
CA VAL A 128 -11.96 8.43 -1.43
C VAL A 128 -11.90 7.01 -0.89
N VAL A 129 -10.73 6.65 -0.36
CA VAL A 129 -10.46 5.36 0.28
C VAL A 129 -10.00 5.58 1.71
N ARG A 130 -10.45 4.72 2.61
CA ARG A 130 -9.96 4.63 3.98
C ARG A 130 -9.09 3.39 4.13
N LEU A 131 -7.89 3.56 4.72
CA LEU A 131 -7.00 2.45 5.06
C LEU A 131 -6.78 2.47 6.57
N VAL A 132 -7.12 1.38 7.23
CA VAL A 132 -6.94 1.22 8.67
C VAL A 132 -5.93 0.11 8.91
N PRO A 133 -4.73 0.43 9.43
CA PRO A 133 -3.76 -0.60 9.78
C PRO A 133 -4.36 -1.67 10.67
N HIS A 134 -4.08 -2.93 10.37
CA HIS A 134 -4.52 -4.04 11.22
C HIS A 134 -3.88 -3.93 12.61
N LYS A 135 -4.68 -4.06 13.67
CA LYS A 135 -4.16 -4.11 15.05
C LYS A 135 -3.39 -5.40 15.30
N THR A 136 -3.91 -6.49 14.75
CA THR A 136 -3.26 -7.80 14.73
C THR A 136 -3.24 -8.26 13.27
N MET A 137 -2.06 -8.57 12.75
CA MET A 137 -1.92 -9.02 11.38
C MET A 137 -2.67 -10.34 11.16
N PRO A 138 -3.62 -10.41 10.22
CA PRO A 138 -4.36 -11.65 9.94
C PRO A 138 -3.45 -12.79 9.49
N TYR A 139 -2.42 -12.48 8.71
CA TYR A 139 -1.48 -13.44 8.14
C TYR A 139 -0.04 -12.94 8.33
N PRO A 140 0.54 -13.03 9.55
CA PRO A 140 1.86 -12.47 9.83
C PRO A 140 2.94 -13.05 8.91
N VAL A 141 3.77 -12.18 8.35
CA VAL A 141 4.90 -12.56 7.49
C VAL A 141 6.20 -12.28 8.24
N LYS A 142 7.10 -13.26 8.24
CA LYS A 142 8.39 -13.18 8.95
C LYS A 142 9.34 -12.18 8.32
N ASP A 143 9.36 -12.09 6.98
CA ASP A 143 10.18 -11.12 6.24
C ASP A 143 9.37 -10.48 5.12
N LEU A 144 9.05 -9.20 5.30
CA LEU A 144 8.26 -8.42 4.33
C LEU A 144 8.96 -8.24 2.99
N ARG A 145 10.28 -8.28 2.96
CA ARG A 145 11.06 -8.21 1.72
C ARG A 145 10.78 -9.43 0.83
N VAL A 146 10.58 -10.59 1.45
CA VAL A 146 10.22 -11.83 0.73
C VAL A 146 8.83 -11.71 0.13
N LEU A 147 7.85 -11.22 0.89
CA LEU A 147 6.49 -10.98 0.37
C LEU A 147 6.51 -9.99 -0.81
N SER A 148 7.25 -8.90 -0.67
CA SER A 148 7.42 -7.90 -1.72
C SER A 148 8.03 -8.51 -2.99
N ARG A 149 9.07 -9.33 -2.85
CA ARG A 149 9.73 -10.02 -3.95
C ARG A 149 8.79 -10.98 -4.67
N ILE A 150 8.08 -11.83 -3.93
CA ILE A 150 7.16 -12.82 -4.50
C ILE A 150 6.06 -12.15 -5.30
N THR A 151 5.42 -11.12 -4.72
CA THR A 151 4.36 -10.39 -5.39
C THR A 151 4.86 -9.65 -6.63
N THR A 152 6.05 -9.08 -6.57
CA THR A 152 6.68 -8.44 -7.73
C THR A 152 6.93 -9.45 -8.85
N GLU A 153 7.54 -10.58 -8.57
CA GLU A 153 7.83 -11.61 -9.58
C GLU A 153 6.56 -12.21 -10.17
N ALA A 154 5.56 -12.49 -9.34
CA ALA A 154 4.29 -13.06 -9.80
C ALA A 154 3.53 -12.11 -10.73
N PHE A 155 3.38 -10.85 -10.34
CA PHE A 155 2.61 -9.88 -11.12
C PHE A 155 3.37 -9.30 -12.31
N ASN A 156 4.69 -9.34 -12.33
CA ASN A 156 5.48 -9.03 -13.53
C ASN A 156 5.24 -10.03 -14.67
N GLN A 157 4.80 -11.24 -14.33
CA GLN A 157 4.46 -12.30 -15.29
C GLN A 157 3.00 -12.71 -15.12
N ARG A 158 2.11 -11.74 -15.07
CA ARG A 158 0.69 -11.90 -14.74
C ARG A 158 -0.03 -12.95 -15.58
N ARG A 159 0.30 -13.06 -16.86
CA ARG A 159 -0.34 -14.02 -17.77
C ARG A 159 0.21 -15.45 -17.66
N LYS A 160 1.31 -15.65 -16.96
CA LYS A 160 1.89 -16.97 -16.74
C LYS A 160 1.30 -17.64 -15.51
N THR A 161 1.30 -18.96 -15.50
CA THR A 161 0.94 -19.74 -14.31
C THR A 161 2.00 -19.53 -13.21
N ILE A 162 1.58 -19.70 -11.95
CA ILE A 162 2.49 -19.61 -10.79
C ILE A 162 3.63 -20.62 -10.90
N ARG A 163 3.37 -21.80 -11.43
CA ARG A 163 4.40 -22.78 -11.74
C ARG A 163 5.56 -22.18 -12.53
N ASN A 164 5.26 -21.31 -13.49
CA ASN A 164 6.27 -20.69 -14.34
C ASN A 164 6.81 -19.38 -13.74
N SER A 165 5.93 -18.50 -13.24
CA SER A 165 6.34 -17.18 -12.72
C SER A 165 7.18 -17.28 -11.46
N LEU A 166 6.91 -18.24 -10.60
CA LEU A 166 7.63 -18.50 -9.34
C LEU A 166 8.45 -19.80 -9.37
N GLY A 167 8.71 -20.33 -10.55
CA GLY A 167 9.42 -21.61 -10.70
C GLY A 167 10.84 -21.62 -10.15
N ASN A 168 11.49 -20.47 -10.06
CA ASN A 168 12.81 -20.33 -9.45
C ASN A 168 12.77 -20.37 -7.91
N LEU A 169 11.62 -20.19 -7.31
CA LEU A 169 11.43 -20.11 -5.85
C LEU A 169 10.72 -21.33 -5.28
N PHE A 170 9.80 -21.93 -6.03
CA PHE A 170 8.95 -23.01 -5.59
C PHE A 170 8.87 -24.13 -6.63
N THR A 171 8.98 -25.37 -6.16
CA THR A 171 8.63 -26.54 -6.96
C THR A 171 7.12 -26.75 -7.00
N VAL A 172 6.64 -27.52 -7.97
CA VAL A 172 5.22 -27.88 -8.07
C VAL A 172 4.76 -28.62 -6.81
N ASP A 173 5.59 -29.50 -6.25
CA ASP A 173 5.26 -30.26 -5.04
C ASP A 173 5.11 -29.34 -3.83
N VAL A 174 5.98 -28.35 -3.69
CA VAL A 174 5.88 -27.35 -2.60
C VAL A 174 4.62 -26.50 -2.74
N LEU A 175 4.27 -26.06 -3.95
CA LEU A 175 3.03 -25.32 -4.19
C LEU A 175 1.80 -26.15 -3.77
N ALA A 176 1.76 -27.42 -4.15
CA ALA A 176 0.68 -28.34 -3.78
C ALA A 176 0.62 -28.56 -2.27
N GLU A 177 1.76 -28.72 -1.61
CA GLU A 177 1.85 -28.82 -0.15
C GLU A 177 1.28 -27.59 0.58
N LEU A 178 1.50 -26.41 0.01
CA LEU A 178 0.94 -25.14 0.53
C LEU A 178 -0.53 -24.91 0.15
N GLY A 179 -1.15 -25.85 -0.55
CA GLY A 179 -2.55 -25.73 -0.98
C GLY A 179 -2.76 -24.79 -2.16
N ILE A 180 -1.71 -24.56 -2.97
CA ILE A 180 -1.75 -23.67 -4.13
C ILE A 180 -1.66 -24.51 -5.41
N ASP A 181 -2.68 -24.38 -6.27
CA ASP A 181 -2.68 -25.01 -7.59
C ASP A 181 -1.61 -24.35 -8.47
N PRO A 182 -0.61 -25.13 -8.97
CA PRO A 182 0.43 -24.59 -9.83
C PRO A 182 -0.06 -23.99 -11.16
N ALA A 183 -1.24 -24.35 -11.60
CA ALA A 183 -1.88 -23.82 -12.80
C ALA A 183 -2.57 -22.46 -12.61
N MET A 184 -2.71 -21.99 -11.37
CA MET A 184 -3.18 -20.64 -11.07
C MET A 184 -2.22 -19.57 -11.58
N ARG A 185 -2.77 -18.39 -11.82
CA ARG A 185 -1.99 -17.18 -12.16
C ARG A 185 -1.89 -16.25 -10.95
N ALA A 186 -1.05 -15.21 -11.02
CA ALA A 186 -0.84 -14.24 -9.95
C ALA A 186 -2.17 -13.68 -9.39
N GLU A 187 -3.12 -13.37 -10.27
CA GLU A 187 -4.42 -12.80 -9.90
C GLU A 187 -5.36 -13.78 -9.15
N ASN A 188 -5.07 -15.07 -9.19
CA ASN A 188 -5.88 -16.10 -8.52
C ASN A 188 -5.40 -16.38 -7.08
N ILE A 189 -4.24 -15.89 -6.69
CA ILE A 189 -3.62 -16.15 -5.40
C ILE A 189 -4.10 -15.12 -4.38
N SER A 190 -4.65 -15.59 -3.25
CA SER A 190 -5.12 -14.72 -2.17
C SER A 190 -3.96 -14.09 -1.39
N VAL A 191 -4.25 -13.05 -0.62
CA VAL A 191 -3.28 -12.45 0.30
C VAL A 191 -2.75 -13.49 1.29
N GLU A 192 -3.61 -14.32 1.87
CA GLU A 192 -3.21 -15.42 2.75
C GLU A 192 -2.24 -16.38 2.08
N GLN A 193 -2.51 -16.77 0.85
CA GLN A 193 -1.65 -17.67 0.09
C GLN A 193 -0.29 -17.03 -0.23
N TYR A 194 -0.25 -15.75 -0.60
CA TYR A 194 1.02 -15.04 -0.77
C TYR A 194 1.83 -14.99 0.53
N CYS A 195 1.18 -14.79 1.66
CA CYS A 195 1.84 -14.82 2.96
C CYS A 195 2.40 -16.21 3.30
N LYS A 196 1.68 -17.27 2.98
CA LYS A 196 2.18 -18.67 3.14
C LYS A 196 3.41 -18.93 2.28
N LEU A 197 3.41 -18.45 1.03
CA LEU A 197 4.57 -18.56 0.15
C LEU A 197 5.79 -17.82 0.72
N ALA A 198 5.59 -16.61 1.21
CA ALA A 198 6.65 -15.82 1.82
C ALA A 198 7.24 -16.51 3.06
N ASN A 199 6.39 -17.00 3.95
CA ASN A 199 6.82 -17.69 5.16
C ASN A 199 7.54 -19.00 4.87
N TYR A 200 7.12 -19.74 3.84
CA TYR A 200 7.81 -20.94 3.41
C TYR A 200 9.29 -20.66 3.05
N ILE A 201 9.54 -19.60 2.28
CA ILE A 201 10.92 -19.21 1.94
C ILE A 201 11.70 -18.83 3.19
N SER A 202 11.12 -18.06 4.10
CA SER A 202 11.78 -17.67 5.34
C SER A 202 12.09 -18.85 6.25
N ASP A 203 11.18 -19.84 6.33
CA ASP A 203 11.35 -21.04 7.16
C ASP A 203 12.38 -22.01 6.60
N ASN A 204 12.60 -22.01 5.29
CA ASN A 204 13.51 -22.91 4.60
C ASN A 204 14.78 -22.20 4.07
N ALA A 205 15.00 -20.94 4.48
CA ALA A 205 16.23 -20.24 4.17
C ALA A 205 17.42 -20.89 4.89
N PRO A 206 18.62 -20.99 4.25
CA PRO A 206 19.81 -21.47 4.94
C PRO A 206 20.11 -20.56 6.13
N PRO A 207 20.66 -21.10 7.25
CA PRO A 207 21.03 -20.30 8.39
C PRO A 207 22.01 -19.21 7.94
N LYS A 208 21.79 -17.99 8.42
CA LYS A 208 22.74 -16.89 8.17
C LYS A 208 24.08 -17.31 8.77
N GLU A 209 25.11 -17.39 7.94
CA GLU A 209 26.47 -17.50 8.44
C GLU A 209 26.73 -16.31 9.36
N SER A 210 27.03 -16.61 10.63
CA SER A 210 27.34 -15.65 11.66
C SER A 210 28.69 -14.98 11.43
#